data_9ff955be6d475b1991351bab48d3d924
#
_entry.id   9ff955be6d475b1991351bab48d3d924
#
_cell.length_a   1.000
_cell.length_b   1.000
_cell.length_c   1.000
_cell.angle_alpha   90.00
_cell.angle_beta   90.00
_cell.angle_gamma   90.00
#
_symmetry.space_group_name_H-M   'P 1'
#
loop_
_entity.id
_entity.type
_entity.pdbx_description
1 polymer ?
#
loop_
_entity_poly.entity_id
_entity_poly.type
_entity_poly.pdbx_seq_one_letter_code
_entity_poly.pdbx_strand_id
1 'polypeptide(L)'
;MNKRLFYYLFAVLCTVTLFTSCSDDDGDDTPTVIPIEQEIAGDYKGTMDVYYVGVPDPIASGLSQKVYVTKASDTAVKLELRDFVFFLGSEELNLGTIAVENCPVTVEGTSYKFSGNQKMTLLVGDCDVAVSGTIGSGNLAMIVDVKVGGGTLQVKVDYKGTKLAGTESTEAKILSFTFDKSVEDNAVVFFRPNSK
;
A
#
# COMPACT_ATOMS: atom_id res chain seq x y z
N MET A 1 -44.26 -40.74 -29.51
CA MET A 1 -43.98 -39.37 -29.04
C MET A 1 -44.13 -38.41 -30.20
N ASN A 2 -45.15 -37.51 -30.16
CA ASN A 2 -45.54 -36.68 -31.31
C ASN A 2 -44.52 -35.52 -31.45
N LYS A 3 -43.74 -35.57 -32.56
CA LYS A 3 -42.76 -34.52 -32.90
C LYS A 3 -43.35 -33.12 -32.94
N ARG A 4 -44.63 -33.01 -33.22
CA ARG A 4 -45.40 -31.72 -33.22
C ARG A 4 -45.55 -31.11 -31.83
N LEU A 5 -45.66 -31.93 -30.77
CA LEU A 5 -45.76 -31.46 -29.39
C LEU A 5 -44.44 -30.84 -28.91
N PHE A 6 -43.29 -31.37 -29.39
CA PHE A 6 -41.98 -30.88 -29.06
C PHE A 6 -41.72 -29.51 -29.66
N TYR A 7 -42.18 -29.23 -30.87
CA TYR A 7 -42.07 -27.90 -31.50
C TYR A 7 -42.89 -26.84 -30.79
N TYR A 8 -44.11 -27.19 -30.30
CA TYR A 8 -44.90 -26.25 -29.51
C TYR A 8 -44.33 -25.96 -28.14
N LEU A 9 -43.71 -26.96 -27.51
CA LEU A 9 -43.04 -26.78 -26.21
C LEU A 9 -41.80 -25.89 -26.36
N PHE A 10 -41.05 -26.06 -27.47
CA PHE A 10 -39.86 -25.24 -27.76
C PHE A 10 -40.23 -23.81 -28.16
N ALA A 11 -41.35 -23.62 -28.90
CA ALA A 11 -41.82 -22.29 -29.25
C ALA A 11 -42.30 -21.49 -28.02
N VAL A 12 -42.94 -22.15 -27.04
CA VAL A 12 -43.40 -21.51 -25.80
C VAL A 12 -42.21 -21.17 -24.91
N LEU A 13 -41.14 -22.00 -24.90
CA LEU A 13 -39.93 -21.73 -24.12
C LEU A 13 -39.15 -20.53 -24.67
N CYS A 14 -39.15 -20.33 -25.99
CA CYS A 14 -38.47 -19.19 -26.61
C CYS A 14 -39.22 -17.85 -26.46
N THR A 15 -40.53 -17.86 -26.20
CA THR A 15 -41.28 -16.62 -26.04
C THR A 15 -41.23 -16.07 -24.61
N VAL A 16 -40.83 -16.85 -23.62
CA VAL A 16 -40.70 -16.40 -22.23
C VAL A 16 -39.38 -15.68 -21.96
N THR A 17 -38.37 -15.83 -22.86
CA THR A 17 -37.04 -15.19 -22.67
C THR A 17 -36.97 -13.78 -23.27
N LEU A 18 -38.02 -13.23 -23.86
CA LEU A 18 -38.00 -11.90 -24.48
C LEU A 18 -38.64 -10.79 -23.62
N PHE A 19 -39.04 -11.08 -22.39
CA PHE A 19 -39.59 -10.07 -21.47
C PHE A 19 -38.75 -9.85 -20.21
N THR A 20 -37.46 -10.22 -20.21
CA THR A 20 -36.52 -9.53 -19.38
C THR A 20 -36.04 -8.28 -20.12
N SER A 21 -37.04 -7.44 -20.39
CA SER A 21 -36.83 -6.04 -20.64
C SER A 21 -36.03 -5.43 -19.52
N CYS A 22 -34.95 -4.80 -19.90
CA CYS A 22 -34.35 -3.64 -19.28
C CYS A 22 -35.21 -3.07 -18.11
N SER A 23 -34.90 -3.42 -16.89
CA SER A 23 -34.81 -2.39 -15.88
C SER A 23 -33.52 -1.68 -16.19
N ASP A 24 -33.63 -0.45 -16.65
CA ASP A 24 -32.60 0.57 -16.55
C ASP A 24 -32.34 0.77 -15.06
N ASP A 25 -31.68 -0.18 -14.45
CA ASP A 25 -30.86 0.05 -13.28
C ASP A 25 -29.49 0.43 -13.88
N ASP A 26 -29.40 1.71 -14.24
CA ASP A 26 -28.12 2.38 -14.46
C ASP A 26 -27.32 2.29 -13.16
N GLY A 27 -26.98 1.06 -12.77
CA GLY A 27 -25.84 0.79 -11.93
C GLY A 27 -24.64 1.25 -12.74
N ASP A 28 -24.24 2.46 -12.45
CA ASP A 28 -22.98 3.05 -12.92
C ASP A 28 -21.84 2.18 -12.40
N ASP A 29 -21.61 1.03 -13.05
CA ASP A 29 -20.43 0.18 -12.91
C ASP A 29 -19.24 0.87 -13.57
N THR A 30 -19.10 2.18 -13.36
CA THR A 30 -17.83 2.85 -13.56
C THR A 30 -16.87 2.23 -12.55
N PRO A 31 -15.81 1.54 -13.00
CA PRO A 31 -14.84 0.96 -12.09
C PRO A 31 -14.34 2.10 -11.17
N THR A 32 -14.61 1.98 -9.88
CA THR A 32 -14.16 2.96 -8.91
C THR A 32 -12.64 3.03 -8.99
N VAL A 33 -12.14 4.06 -9.68
CA VAL A 33 -10.70 4.28 -9.82
C VAL A 33 -10.20 4.73 -8.45
N ILE A 34 -9.38 3.90 -7.82
CA ILE A 34 -8.76 4.25 -6.54
C ILE A 34 -7.62 5.22 -6.82
N PRO A 35 -7.63 6.44 -6.28
CA PRO A 35 -6.60 7.45 -6.54
C PRO A 35 -5.33 7.17 -5.70
N ILE A 36 -4.69 6.01 -5.95
CA ILE A 36 -3.56 5.53 -5.16
C ILE A 36 -2.43 6.54 -5.12
N GLU A 37 -2.07 7.13 -6.25
CA GLU A 37 -0.92 8.04 -6.34
C GLU A 37 -1.15 9.35 -5.59
N GLN A 38 -2.38 9.88 -5.60
CA GLN A 38 -2.71 11.16 -5.01
C GLN A 38 -3.00 11.05 -3.51
N GLU A 39 -3.81 10.06 -3.12
CA GLU A 39 -4.34 9.98 -1.77
C GLU A 39 -3.60 8.97 -0.89
N ILE A 40 -3.13 7.86 -1.45
CA ILE A 40 -2.59 6.74 -0.70
C ILE A 40 -1.07 6.73 -0.72
N ALA A 41 -0.45 6.77 -1.90
CA ALA A 41 1.01 6.70 -2.03
C ALA A 41 1.70 7.89 -1.38
N GLY A 42 2.86 7.64 -0.78
CA GLY A 42 3.69 8.66 -0.14
C GLY A 42 4.49 8.10 1.03
N ASP A 43 5.30 8.98 1.62
CA ASP A 43 6.05 8.68 2.82
C ASP A 43 5.22 9.05 4.04
N TYR A 44 5.12 8.13 4.97
CA TYR A 44 4.43 8.32 6.25
C TYR A 44 5.46 8.30 7.36
N LYS A 45 5.45 9.32 8.22
CA LYS A 45 6.28 9.35 9.43
C LYS A 45 5.39 9.20 10.65
N GLY A 46 5.77 8.30 11.55
CA GLY A 46 4.98 8.01 12.73
C GLY A 46 5.75 7.26 13.79
N THR A 47 5.00 6.63 14.67
CA THR A 47 5.51 5.82 15.75
C THR A 47 4.96 4.40 15.69
N MET A 48 5.72 3.47 16.21
CA MET A 48 5.31 2.08 16.35
C MET A 48 5.57 1.55 17.74
N ASP A 49 4.70 0.64 18.15
CA ASP A 49 4.84 -0.17 19.34
C ASP A 49 5.00 -1.64 18.93
N VAL A 50 5.94 -2.33 19.55
CA VAL A 50 6.29 -3.71 19.23
C VAL A 50 5.91 -4.62 20.39
N TYR A 51 5.22 -5.72 20.11
CA TYR A 51 4.73 -6.69 21.10
C TYR A 51 5.18 -8.09 20.76
N TYR A 52 5.45 -8.89 21.78
CA TYR A 52 5.38 -10.34 21.62
C TYR A 52 3.93 -10.81 21.69
N VAL A 53 3.54 -11.70 20.80
CA VAL A 53 2.19 -12.26 20.83
C VAL A 53 1.96 -13.01 22.15
N GLY A 54 0.88 -12.64 22.85
CA GLY A 54 0.55 -13.19 24.17
C GLY A 54 1.09 -12.37 25.35
N VAL A 55 1.88 -11.33 25.11
CA VAL A 55 2.33 -10.39 26.13
C VAL A 55 1.56 -9.07 25.99
N PRO A 56 0.88 -8.58 27.05
CA PRO A 56 0.03 -7.39 26.93
C PRO A 56 0.83 -6.09 26.77
N ASP A 57 2.02 -6.02 27.37
CA ASP A 57 2.85 -4.84 27.34
C ASP A 57 3.80 -4.84 26.14
N PRO A 58 4.03 -3.68 25.48
CA PRO A 58 4.98 -3.59 24.40
C PRO A 58 6.41 -3.84 24.87
N ILE A 59 7.18 -4.58 24.10
CA ILE A 59 8.62 -4.76 24.35
C ILE A 59 9.46 -3.57 23.92
N ALA A 60 8.92 -2.78 22.98
CA ALA A 60 9.45 -1.48 22.58
C ALA A 60 8.28 -0.58 22.18
N SER A 61 8.32 0.70 22.59
CA SER A 61 7.23 1.63 22.37
C SER A 61 7.72 2.98 21.88
N GLY A 62 6.88 3.66 21.09
CA GLY A 62 7.14 5.00 20.59
C GLY A 62 8.32 5.09 19.61
N LEU A 63 8.68 3.98 18.96
CA LEU A 63 9.78 3.95 17.98
C LEU A 63 9.41 4.80 16.76
N SER A 64 10.18 5.86 16.50
CA SER A 64 9.97 6.71 15.33
C SER A 64 10.41 5.98 14.07
N GLN A 65 9.48 5.81 13.11
CA GLN A 65 9.75 5.11 11.86
C GLN A 65 9.06 5.78 10.67
N LYS A 66 9.68 5.64 9.49
CA LYS A 66 9.05 5.96 8.21
C LYS A 66 8.52 4.69 7.54
N VAL A 67 7.34 4.80 6.97
CA VAL A 67 6.75 3.79 6.10
C VAL A 67 6.57 4.40 4.72
N TYR A 68 7.06 3.71 3.71
CA TYR A 68 6.94 4.10 2.32
C TYR A 68 5.80 3.32 1.69
N VAL A 69 4.82 4.04 1.17
CA VAL A 69 3.68 3.46 0.45
C VAL A 69 3.79 3.86 -1.01
N THR A 70 3.96 2.89 -1.89
CA THR A 70 4.08 3.13 -3.33
C THR A 70 3.00 2.36 -4.08
N LYS A 71 2.61 2.85 -5.24
CA LYS A 71 1.67 2.15 -6.12
C LYS A 71 2.30 0.87 -6.66
N ALA A 72 1.65 -0.26 -6.45
CA ALA A 72 2.02 -1.54 -7.06
C ALA A 72 1.17 -1.82 -8.30
N SER A 73 -0.11 -1.45 -8.27
CA SER A 73 -1.05 -1.51 -9.40
C SER A 73 -2.18 -0.49 -9.18
N ASP A 74 -3.17 -0.43 -10.07
CA ASP A 74 -4.32 0.47 -9.92
C ASP A 74 -5.22 0.12 -8.72
N THR A 75 -5.04 -1.08 -8.15
CA THR A 75 -5.84 -1.56 -7.01
C THR A 75 -4.99 -2.09 -5.86
N ALA A 76 -3.66 -1.88 -5.89
CA ALA A 76 -2.77 -2.39 -4.86
C ALA A 76 -1.59 -1.45 -4.59
N VAL A 77 -1.10 -1.50 -3.36
CA VAL A 77 0.09 -0.78 -2.91
C VAL A 77 1.19 -1.74 -2.46
N LYS A 78 2.43 -1.26 -2.55
CA LYS A 78 3.59 -1.82 -1.87
C LYS A 78 3.83 -1.02 -0.60
N LEU A 79 4.12 -1.73 0.48
CA LEU A 79 4.51 -1.15 1.77
C LEU A 79 5.95 -1.52 2.08
N GLU A 80 6.74 -0.55 2.51
CA GLU A 80 8.16 -0.75 2.77
C GLU A 80 8.60 0.00 4.04
N LEU A 81 9.25 -0.74 4.94
CA LEU A 81 10.01 -0.20 6.07
C LEU A 81 11.49 -0.42 5.76
N ARG A 82 12.25 0.66 5.60
CA ARG A 82 13.69 0.60 5.30
C ARG A 82 14.50 0.70 6.56
N ASP A 83 15.60 -0.05 6.58
CA ASP A 83 16.61 -0.01 7.62
C ASP A 83 16.00 -0.09 9.03
N PHE A 84 15.08 -1.07 9.21
CA PHE A 84 14.37 -1.21 10.46
C PHE A 84 15.28 -1.79 11.53
N VAL A 85 15.58 -0.96 12.50
CA VAL A 85 16.43 -1.27 13.66
C VAL A 85 15.68 -0.90 14.93
N PHE A 86 15.70 -1.77 15.92
CA PHE A 86 15.22 -1.44 17.26
C PHE A 86 16.10 -2.08 18.33
N PHE A 87 15.98 -1.58 19.55
CA PHE A 87 16.76 -2.07 20.68
C PHE A 87 15.86 -2.92 21.59
N LEU A 88 16.34 -4.12 21.92
CA LEU A 88 15.74 -4.97 22.93
C LEU A 88 16.67 -4.99 24.15
N GLY A 89 16.40 -4.14 25.12
CA GLY A 89 17.34 -3.86 26.21
C GLY A 89 18.59 -3.17 25.69
N SER A 90 19.75 -3.83 25.80
CA SER A 90 21.04 -3.34 25.29
C SER A 90 21.43 -3.93 23.93
N GLU A 91 20.62 -4.85 23.40
CA GLU A 91 20.90 -5.51 22.11
C GLU A 91 20.22 -4.76 20.97
N GLU A 92 20.99 -4.44 19.94
CA GLU A 92 20.49 -3.89 18.69
C GLU A 92 20.01 -5.02 17.79
N LEU A 93 18.73 -4.97 17.39
CA LEU A 93 18.12 -5.88 16.44
C LEU A 93 17.91 -5.13 15.13
N ASN A 94 18.72 -5.46 14.13
CA ASN A 94 18.58 -4.96 12.78
C ASN A 94 17.81 -5.98 11.94
N LEU A 95 16.62 -5.62 11.49
CA LEU A 95 15.79 -6.47 10.64
C LEU A 95 15.97 -6.15 9.14
N GLY A 96 16.69 -5.06 8.83
CA GLY A 96 16.87 -4.61 7.46
C GLY A 96 15.59 -4.01 6.87
N THR A 97 15.40 -4.22 5.58
CA THR A 97 14.21 -3.72 4.87
C THR A 97 13.11 -4.77 4.84
N ILE A 98 11.94 -4.41 5.36
CA ILE A 98 10.73 -5.22 5.30
C ILE A 98 9.82 -4.64 4.21
N ALA A 99 9.53 -5.42 3.17
CA ALA A 99 8.68 -4.98 2.06
C ALA A 99 7.57 -6.01 1.80
N VAL A 100 6.33 -5.53 1.70
CA VAL A 100 5.19 -6.32 1.23
C VAL A 100 4.74 -5.75 -0.11
N GLU A 101 4.98 -6.50 -1.18
CA GLU A 101 4.98 -5.99 -2.56
C GLU A 101 3.58 -5.75 -3.13
N ASN A 102 2.57 -6.47 -2.68
CA ASN A 102 1.24 -6.41 -3.26
C ASN A 102 0.17 -6.49 -2.17
N CYS A 103 -0.29 -5.33 -1.72
CA CYS A 103 -1.37 -5.19 -0.75
C CYS A 103 -2.60 -4.65 -1.46
N PRO A 104 -3.61 -5.47 -1.78
CA PRO A 104 -4.88 -5.02 -2.32
C PRO A 104 -5.49 -3.92 -1.47
N VAL A 105 -6.04 -2.92 -2.15
CA VAL A 105 -6.70 -1.76 -1.54
C VAL A 105 -8.20 -1.80 -1.84
N THR A 106 -9.01 -1.55 -0.83
CA THR A 106 -10.47 -1.40 -0.95
C THR A 106 -10.90 -0.07 -0.37
N VAL A 107 -11.92 0.54 -0.98
CA VAL A 107 -12.51 1.78 -0.47
C VAL A 107 -13.48 1.44 0.67
N GLU A 108 -13.36 2.11 1.80
CA GLU A 108 -14.24 1.96 2.96
C GLU A 108 -14.67 3.35 3.45
N GLY A 109 -15.78 3.85 2.93
CA GLY A 109 -16.25 5.21 3.18
C GLY A 109 -15.27 6.24 2.63
N THR A 110 -14.66 7.04 3.52
CA THR A 110 -13.64 8.06 3.18
C THR A 110 -12.21 7.57 3.40
N SER A 111 -12.03 6.28 3.62
CA SER A 111 -10.73 5.65 3.92
C SER A 111 -10.46 4.50 2.95
N TYR A 112 -9.22 4.12 2.87
CA TYR A 112 -8.72 3.01 2.07
C TYR A 112 -8.20 1.94 3.01
N LYS A 113 -8.73 0.73 2.90
CA LYS A 113 -8.28 -0.43 3.66
C LYS A 113 -7.36 -1.27 2.79
N PHE A 114 -6.28 -1.75 3.36
CA PHE A 114 -5.35 -2.62 2.67
C PHE A 114 -4.97 -3.81 3.54
N SER A 115 -4.57 -4.90 2.89
CA SER A 115 -3.99 -6.06 3.56
C SER A 115 -3.08 -6.81 2.59
N GLY A 116 -2.07 -7.46 3.12
CA GLY A 116 -1.16 -8.28 2.32
C GLY A 116 -0.38 -9.23 3.20
N ASN A 117 0.22 -10.25 2.58
CA ASN A 117 1.13 -11.16 3.25
C ASN A 117 2.27 -11.52 2.31
N GLN A 118 3.43 -11.76 2.88
CA GLN A 118 4.62 -12.15 2.13
C GLN A 118 5.56 -12.97 3.00
N LYS A 119 6.14 -14.00 2.39
CA LYS A 119 7.28 -14.72 2.97
C LYS A 119 8.56 -14.03 2.54
N MET A 120 9.45 -13.81 3.48
CA MET A 120 10.74 -13.18 3.23
C MET A 120 11.80 -13.71 4.18
N THR A 121 13.05 -13.63 3.77
CA THR A 121 14.20 -13.91 4.64
C THR A 121 14.75 -12.58 5.14
N LEU A 122 14.67 -12.36 6.43
CA LEU A 122 15.24 -11.22 7.14
C LEU A 122 16.55 -11.63 7.83
N LEU A 123 17.25 -10.69 8.44
CA LEU A 123 18.47 -11.00 9.20
C LEU A 123 18.24 -11.97 10.37
N VAL A 124 17.01 -12.05 10.87
CA VAL A 124 16.58 -12.97 11.93
C VAL A 124 16.12 -14.34 11.41
N GLY A 125 16.18 -14.57 10.09
CA GLY A 125 15.77 -15.82 9.43
C GLY A 125 14.51 -15.69 8.58
N ASP A 126 13.93 -16.83 8.22
CA ASP A 126 12.73 -16.88 7.40
C ASP A 126 11.51 -16.41 8.19
N CYS A 127 10.77 -15.48 7.60
CA CYS A 127 9.63 -14.83 8.22
C CYS A 127 8.39 -14.92 7.31
N ASP A 128 7.24 -15.14 7.93
CA ASP A 128 5.92 -14.87 7.35
C ASP A 128 5.46 -13.51 7.88
N VAL A 129 5.31 -12.54 6.99
CA VAL A 129 4.86 -11.19 7.32
C VAL A 129 3.46 -10.99 6.80
N ALA A 130 2.53 -10.60 7.67
CA ALA A 130 1.19 -10.16 7.30
C ALA A 130 1.00 -8.70 7.72
N VAL A 131 0.43 -7.90 6.83
CA VAL A 131 0.15 -6.49 7.07
C VAL A 131 -1.32 -6.21 6.80
N SER A 132 -1.92 -5.38 7.64
CA SER A 132 -3.26 -4.84 7.42
C SER A 132 -3.37 -3.44 8.00
N GLY A 133 -4.21 -2.60 7.39
CA GLY A 133 -4.35 -1.25 7.88
C GLY A 133 -5.32 -0.41 7.07
N THR A 134 -5.35 0.87 7.43
CA THR A 134 -6.18 1.89 6.79
C THR A 134 -5.38 3.15 6.50
N ILE A 135 -5.69 3.79 5.38
CA ILE A 135 -5.18 5.11 5.01
C ILE A 135 -6.37 6.03 4.79
N GLY A 136 -6.35 7.20 5.39
CA GLY A 136 -7.41 8.19 5.19
C GLY A 136 -7.02 9.54 5.74
N SER A 137 -7.39 10.61 5.03
CA SER A 137 -7.08 12.00 5.43
C SER A 137 -5.60 12.23 5.77
N GLY A 138 -4.69 11.59 5.01
CA GLY A 138 -3.26 11.68 5.22
C GLY A 138 -2.72 10.91 6.43
N ASN A 139 -3.53 10.07 7.08
CA ASN A 139 -3.11 9.23 8.20
C ASN A 139 -3.01 7.77 7.76
N LEU A 140 -1.99 7.08 8.24
CA LEU A 140 -1.78 5.64 8.09
C LEU A 140 -1.82 4.98 9.47
N ALA A 141 -2.71 4.01 9.63
CA ALA A 141 -2.72 3.11 10.77
C ALA A 141 -2.58 1.67 10.26
N MET A 142 -1.61 0.92 10.75
CA MET A 142 -1.41 -0.46 10.32
C MET A 142 -0.91 -1.37 11.44
N ILE A 143 -1.19 -2.63 11.27
CA ILE A 143 -0.70 -3.74 12.06
C ILE A 143 0.18 -4.60 11.18
N VAL A 144 1.33 -4.98 11.68
CA VAL A 144 2.23 -5.94 11.04
C VAL A 144 2.44 -7.12 11.97
N ASP A 145 2.06 -8.30 11.52
CA ASP A 145 2.31 -9.55 12.22
C ASP A 145 3.49 -10.28 11.56
N VAL A 146 4.52 -10.56 12.32
CA VAL A 146 5.73 -11.24 11.87
C VAL A 146 5.87 -12.57 12.61
N LYS A 147 5.93 -13.66 11.86
CA LYS A 147 6.20 -15.01 12.37
C LYS A 147 7.58 -15.46 11.90
N VAL A 148 8.50 -15.64 12.82
CA VAL A 148 9.87 -16.06 12.55
C VAL A 148 10.00 -17.57 12.76
N GLY A 149 10.77 -18.24 11.90
CA GLY A 149 11.09 -19.65 12.04
C GLY A 149 9.87 -20.56 12.11
N GLY A 150 8.87 -20.35 11.24
CA GLY A 150 7.65 -21.15 11.22
C GLY A 150 6.71 -20.90 12.40
N GLY A 151 6.87 -19.77 13.11
CA GLY A 151 5.99 -19.38 14.23
C GLY A 151 6.60 -19.63 15.63
N THR A 152 7.87 -19.98 15.73
CA THR A 152 8.58 -20.09 17.01
C THR A 152 8.61 -18.75 17.75
N LEU A 153 8.74 -17.66 17.04
CA LEU A 153 8.65 -16.30 17.54
C LEU A 153 7.58 -15.54 16.75
N GLN A 154 6.67 -14.89 17.46
CA GLN A 154 5.63 -14.08 16.86
C GLN A 154 5.68 -12.66 17.43
N VAL A 155 5.82 -11.70 16.56
CA VAL A 155 5.90 -10.28 16.89
C VAL A 155 4.76 -9.54 16.19
N LYS A 156 4.10 -8.66 16.92
CA LYS A 156 3.09 -7.75 16.40
C LYS A 156 3.63 -6.33 16.49
N VAL A 157 3.45 -5.55 15.44
CA VAL A 157 3.80 -4.13 15.39
C VAL A 157 2.54 -3.32 15.12
N ASP A 158 2.24 -2.38 16.00
CA ASP A 158 1.18 -1.39 15.81
C ASP A 158 1.83 -0.07 15.38
N TYR A 159 1.50 0.43 14.19
CA TYR A 159 2.04 1.67 13.62
C TYR A 159 0.95 2.69 13.38
N LYS A 160 1.27 3.96 13.71
CA LYS A 160 0.45 5.12 13.36
C LYS A 160 1.35 6.24 12.86
N GLY A 161 1.02 6.78 11.69
CA GLY A 161 1.81 7.84 11.07
C GLY A 161 0.98 8.79 10.24
N THR A 162 1.59 9.91 9.87
CA THR A 162 1.01 10.93 8.99
C THR A 162 1.83 11.06 7.72
N LYS A 163 1.15 11.31 6.62
CA LYS A 163 1.77 11.55 5.31
C LYS A 163 2.63 12.81 5.37
N LEU A 164 3.87 12.70 4.92
CA LEU A 164 4.75 13.86 4.80
C LEU A 164 4.30 14.71 3.62
N ALA A 165 4.11 16.01 3.86
CA ALA A 165 3.84 16.95 2.79
C ALA A 165 5.09 17.07 1.89
N GLY A 166 4.93 16.92 0.58
CA GLY A 166 6.00 17.16 -0.40
C GLY A 166 6.79 15.94 -0.86
N THR A 167 6.38 14.70 -0.57
CA THR A 167 6.82 13.57 -1.38
C THR A 167 5.98 13.48 -2.66
N GLU A 168 6.13 14.47 -3.53
CA GLU A 168 5.93 14.19 -4.94
C GLU A 168 6.93 13.09 -5.28
N SER A 169 6.43 12.00 -5.85
CA SER A 169 7.23 10.94 -6.44
C SER A 169 8.48 11.56 -7.07
N THR A 170 9.66 11.18 -6.58
CA THR A 170 10.92 11.60 -7.18
C THR A 170 11.08 10.83 -8.50
N GLU A 171 10.20 11.06 -9.44
CA GLU A 171 10.61 11.02 -10.82
C GLU A 171 11.60 12.17 -10.93
N ALA A 172 12.86 11.82 -11.13
CA ALA A 172 13.93 12.77 -11.31
C ALA A 172 13.49 13.76 -12.39
N LYS A 173 13.04 14.94 -11.97
CA LYS A 173 12.80 16.05 -12.86
C LYS A 173 14.17 16.40 -13.42
N ILE A 174 14.48 15.85 -14.59
CA ILE A 174 15.70 16.17 -15.32
C ILE A 174 15.57 17.66 -15.65
N LEU A 175 16.20 18.47 -14.82
CA LEU A 175 16.39 19.87 -15.13
C LEU A 175 17.37 19.90 -16.31
N SER A 176 16.84 20.07 -17.52
CA SER A 176 17.65 20.32 -18.69
C SER A 176 18.24 21.71 -18.56
N PHE A 177 19.52 21.78 -18.24
CA PHE A 177 20.26 23.04 -18.29
C PHE A 177 20.80 23.21 -19.70
N THR A 178 20.35 24.26 -20.41
CA THR A 178 21.01 24.75 -21.60
C THR A 178 22.10 25.70 -21.17
N PHE A 179 23.36 25.30 -21.38
CA PHE A 179 24.48 26.23 -21.22
C PHE A 179 24.57 27.09 -22.46
N ASP A 180 24.43 28.41 -22.30
CA ASP A 180 24.78 29.36 -23.32
C ASP A 180 26.33 29.47 -23.35
N LYS A 181 26.91 29.14 -24.51
CA LYS A 181 28.35 29.00 -24.72
C LYS A 181 29.10 30.36 -24.80
N SER A 182 28.49 31.43 -24.34
CA SER A 182 29.01 32.81 -24.48
C SER A 182 29.63 33.42 -23.21
N VAL A 183 29.88 32.61 -22.16
CA VAL A 183 30.57 33.12 -20.96
C VAL A 183 32.00 32.59 -20.96
N GLU A 184 32.91 33.47 -21.30
CA GLU A 184 34.35 33.28 -21.18
C GLU A 184 34.73 33.10 -19.70
N ASP A 185 35.71 32.23 -19.50
CA ASP A 185 36.50 31.91 -18.31
C ASP A 185 36.29 32.75 -17.04
N ASN A 186 36.07 32.01 -15.91
CA ASN A 186 36.10 32.46 -14.51
C ASN A 186 34.81 32.92 -13.84
N ALA A 187 33.67 32.36 -14.15
CA ALA A 187 32.49 32.56 -13.31
C ALA A 187 32.26 31.36 -12.34
N VAL A 188 32.45 31.58 -11.05
CA VAL A 188 31.98 30.67 -10.00
C VAL A 188 30.48 30.85 -9.86
N VAL A 189 29.70 29.86 -10.26
CA VAL A 189 28.23 29.92 -10.19
C VAL A 189 27.80 29.45 -8.78
N PHE A 190 27.23 30.36 -8.00
CA PHE A 190 26.60 30.03 -6.73
C PHE A 190 25.12 29.73 -6.98
N PHE A 191 24.69 28.49 -6.65
CA PHE A 191 23.29 28.13 -6.67
C PHE A 191 22.60 28.65 -5.41
N ARG A 192 21.59 29.51 -5.55
CA ARG A 192 20.65 29.82 -4.49
C ARG A 192 19.34 29.06 -4.78
N PRO A 193 18.85 28.19 -3.88
CA PRO A 193 17.52 27.63 -4.03
C PRO A 193 16.49 28.75 -3.87
N ASN A 194 15.59 28.87 -4.83
CA ASN A 194 14.45 29.79 -4.72
C ASN A 194 13.50 29.25 -3.66
N SER A 195 13.41 29.96 -2.55
CA SER A 195 12.33 29.83 -1.58
C SER A 195 11.07 30.51 -2.14
N LYS A 196 10.06 29.74 -2.45
CA LYS A 196 8.66 30.19 -2.47
C LYS A 196 7.84 29.23 -1.69
#